data_b2999dc9d33162010f73db7c17206798
#
_entry.id   b2999dc9d33162010f73db7c17206798
#
_cell.length_a   1.000
_cell.length_b   1.000
_cell.length_c   1.000
_cell.angle_alpha   90.00
_cell.angle_beta   90.00
_cell.angle_gamma   90.00
#
_symmetry.space_group_name_H-M   'P 1'
#
loop_
_entity.id
_entity.type
_entity.pdbx_description
1 polymer ?
#
loop_
_entity_poly.entity_id
_entity_poly.type
_entity_poly.pdbx_seq_one_letter_code
_entity_poly.pdbx_strand_id
1 'polypeptide(L)'
;AETGRLSKSRYDLFASEARLTYFVAAALNKIDARYYYSLSRLLTSVRTRRVHLSWSGTMFEYLMPIIFTGSVYMSAAGESAENAVYVQQLCARRGIPWGVSESGYYAFDASMLYQYRAFGERRLALCPYREEESVAAPYASMLALMTDPNEAAANLRRLEAIGARGKYGFYEAVDFTARRLP
;
A
#
# COMPACT_ATOMS: atom_id res chain seq x y z
N ALA A 1 5.63 4.64 -23.96
CA ALA A 1 5.39 5.96 -24.58
C ALA A 1 6.07 6.13 -25.93
N GLU A 2 7.19 5.43 -26.19
CA GLU A 2 7.98 5.57 -27.42
C GLU A 2 7.23 5.14 -28.70
N THR A 3 6.27 4.25 -28.60
CA THR A 3 5.53 3.73 -29.76
C THR A 3 4.21 4.45 -30.05
N GLY A 4 3.75 5.35 -29.18
CA GLY A 4 2.44 6.00 -29.28
C GLY A 4 1.24 5.04 -29.19
N ARG A 5 1.46 3.75 -28.90
CA ARG A 5 0.41 2.75 -28.80
C ARG A 5 -0.04 2.61 -27.33
N LEU A 6 -1.34 2.45 -27.12
CA LEU A 6 -1.88 2.12 -25.81
C LEU A 6 -1.42 0.73 -25.37
N SER A 7 -1.11 0.59 -24.07
CA SER A 7 -0.83 -0.72 -23.47
C SER A 7 -2.05 -1.62 -23.58
N LYS A 8 -1.82 -2.92 -23.72
CA LYS A 8 -2.87 -3.94 -23.61
C LYS A 8 -3.28 -4.15 -22.14
N SER A 9 -2.40 -3.83 -21.21
CA SER A 9 -2.67 -3.92 -19.77
C SER A 9 -3.50 -2.71 -19.32
N ARG A 10 -4.52 -2.94 -18.52
CA ARG A 10 -5.34 -1.91 -17.92
C ARG A 10 -4.99 -1.78 -16.44
N TYR A 11 -4.93 -0.54 -15.96
CA TYR A 11 -4.72 -0.24 -14.56
C TYR A 11 -6.04 0.28 -13.99
N ASP A 12 -6.95 -0.66 -13.73
CA ASP A 12 -8.38 -0.41 -13.54
C ASP A 12 -8.96 -1.00 -12.24
N LEU A 13 -8.12 -1.29 -11.23
CA LEU A 13 -8.63 -1.70 -9.93
C LEU A 13 -9.08 -0.49 -9.11
N PHE A 14 -10.23 -0.64 -8.43
CA PHE A 14 -10.75 0.36 -7.51
C PHE A 14 -9.83 0.56 -6.29
N ALA A 15 -9.29 -0.51 -5.73
CA ALA A 15 -8.30 -0.42 -4.65
C ALA A 15 -6.89 -0.24 -5.23
N SER A 16 -6.67 0.89 -5.88
CA SER A 16 -5.36 1.31 -6.40
C SER A 16 -5.32 2.83 -6.50
N GLU A 17 -4.14 3.39 -6.68
CA GLU A 17 -3.95 4.80 -6.93
C GLU A 17 -4.58 5.28 -8.26
N ALA A 18 -4.85 4.37 -9.19
CA ALA A 18 -5.56 4.68 -10.44
C ALA A 18 -6.92 5.33 -10.18
N ARG A 19 -7.62 4.95 -9.10
CA ARG A 19 -8.91 5.57 -8.75
C ARG A 19 -8.81 7.08 -8.58
N LEU A 20 -7.68 7.60 -8.12
CA LEU A 20 -7.47 9.05 -8.00
C LEU A 20 -7.47 9.73 -9.37
N THR A 21 -6.79 9.14 -10.35
CA THR A 21 -6.77 9.65 -11.72
C THR A 21 -8.18 9.70 -12.32
N TYR A 22 -8.95 8.62 -12.18
CA TYR A 22 -10.33 8.58 -12.65
C TYR A 22 -11.22 9.59 -11.91
N PHE A 23 -11.06 9.72 -10.60
CA PHE A 23 -11.81 10.68 -9.78
C PHE A 23 -11.52 12.12 -10.23
N VAL A 24 -10.27 12.51 -10.35
CA VAL A 24 -9.87 13.86 -10.75
C VAL A 24 -10.32 14.15 -12.18
N ALA A 25 -10.14 13.22 -13.11
CA ALA A 25 -10.56 13.40 -14.49
C ALA A 25 -12.11 13.58 -14.61
N ALA A 26 -12.88 12.82 -13.83
CA ALA A 26 -14.33 12.96 -13.77
C ALA A 26 -14.75 14.29 -13.12
N ALA A 27 -14.12 14.68 -12.00
CA ALA A 27 -14.39 15.92 -11.31
C ALA A 27 -14.10 17.16 -12.19
N LEU A 28 -13.10 17.06 -13.06
CA LEU A 28 -12.75 18.09 -14.03
C LEU A 28 -13.55 17.99 -15.35
N ASN A 29 -14.56 17.12 -15.42
CA ASN A 29 -15.36 16.86 -16.64
C ASN A 29 -14.52 16.49 -17.87
N LYS A 30 -13.37 15.80 -17.66
CA LYS A 30 -12.52 15.29 -18.75
C LYS A 30 -12.93 13.90 -19.20
N ILE A 31 -13.61 13.15 -18.34
CA ILE A 31 -14.23 11.87 -18.63
C ILE A 31 -15.62 11.82 -17.99
N ASP A 32 -16.48 10.93 -18.48
CA ASP A 32 -17.75 10.62 -17.84
C ASP A 32 -17.52 9.91 -16.50
N ALA A 33 -18.26 10.29 -15.45
CA ALA A 33 -18.18 9.69 -14.12
C ALA A 33 -18.39 8.16 -14.11
N ARG A 34 -19.11 7.62 -15.12
CA ARG A 34 -19.29 6.16 -15.29
C ARG A 34 -17.98 5.40 -15.34
N TYR A 35 -16.88 6.00 -15.83
CA TYR A 35 -15.57 5.36 -15.87
C TYR A 35 -14.98 5.14 -14.47
N TYR A 36 -15.22 6.05 -13.53
CA TYR A 36 -14.86 5.84 -12.13
C TYR A 36 -15.66 4.68 -11.52
N TYR A 37 -16.95 4.61 -11.82
CA TYR A 37 -17.80 3.55 -11.30
C TYR A 37 -17.56 2.19 -11.99
N SER A 38 -16.95 2.17 -13.18
CA SER A 38 -16.58 0.95 -13.89
C SER A 38 -15.26 0.32 -13.43
N LEU A 39 -14.51 0.96 -12.51
CA LEU A 39 -13.33 0.36 -11.92
C LEU A 39 -13.67 -0.99 -11.29
N SER A 40 -12.82 -1.97 -11.51
CA SER A 40 -13.00 -3.34 -11.02
C SER A 40 -12.95 -3.40 -9.49
N ARG A 41 -13.96 -4.01 -8.87
CA ARG A 41 -14.16 -4.10 -7.42
C ARG A 41 -14.09 -5.54 -6.93
N LEU A 42 -13.03 -6.24 -7.32
CA LEU A 42 -12.79 -7.61 -6.84
C LEU A 42 -12.63 -7.59 -5.31
N LEU A 43 -13.28 -8.53 -4.65
CA LEU A 43 -13.29 -8.65 -3.20
C LEU A 43 -12.59 -9.92 -2.73
N THR A 44 -11.85 -9.80 -1.64
CA THR A 44 -11.39 -10.90 -0.82
C THR A 44 -12.00 -10.83 0.57
N SER A 45 -11.90 -11.92 1.32
CA SER A 45 -12.30 -11.96 2.72
C SER A 45 -11.14 -12.46 3.57
N VAL A 46 -10.80 -11.69 4.60
CA VAL A 46 -9.81 -12.08 5.60
C VAL A 46 -10.50 -12.06 6.96
N ARG A 47 -10.71 -13.24 7.53
CA ARG A 47 -11.59 -13.45 8.69
C ARG A 47 -13.00 -12.86 8.41
N THR A 48 -13.44 -11.90 9.23
CA THR A 48 -14.76 -11.25 9.13
C THR A 48 -14.74 -9.97 8.27
N ARG A 49 -13.60 -9.58 7.75
CA ARG A 49 -13.44 -8.34 6.97
C ARG A 49 -13.44 -8.59 5.48
N ARG A 50 -14.21 -7.81 4.75
CA ARG A 50 -14.21 -7.80 3.27
C ARG A 50 -13.39 -6.63 2.78
N VAL A 51 -12.49 -6.89 1.83
CA VAL A 51 -11.55 -5.88 1.32
C VAL A 51 -11.51 -6.00 -0.19
N HIS A 52 -11.47 -4.86 -0.89
CA HIS A 52 -11.20 -4.87 -2.32
C HIS A 52 -9.75 -5.29 -2.56
N LEU A 53 -9.52 -6.19 -3.52
CA LEU A 53 -8.17 -6.54 -3.95
C LEU A 53 -7.50 -5.37 -4.64
N SER A 54 -6.23 -5.15 -4.34
CA SER A 54 -5.34 -4.28 -5.10
C SER A 54 -4.38 -5.10 -5.96
N TRP A 55 -3.52 -4.45 -6.74
CA TRP A 55 -2.58 -5.17 -7.59
C TRP A 55 -1.56 -5.97 -6.78
N SER A 56 -0.93 -5.32 -5.83
CA SER A 56 0.18 -5.87 -5.04
C SER A 56 -0.14 -6.01 -3.55
N GLY A 57 -1.24 -5.45 -3.06
CA GLY A 57 -1.61 -5.47 -1.65
C GLY A 57 -0.83 -4.47 -0.80
N THR A 58 -0.31 -3.39 -1.43
CA THR A 58 0.49 -2.37 -0.74
C THR A 58 -0.41 -1.43 0.06
N MET A 59 0.08 -0.91 1.18
CA MET A 59 -0.63 0.13 1.92
C MET A 59 -0.82 1.40 1.09
N PHE A 60 0.12 1.70 0.19
CA PHE A 60 0.06 2.84 -0.71
C PHE A 60 -1.19 2.81 -1.58
N GLU A 61 -1.49 1.68 -2.23
CA GLU A 61 -2.65 1.51 -3.11
C GLU A 61 -3.98 1.82 -2.42
N TYR A 62 -4.09 1.53 -1.13
CA TYR A 62 -5.32 1.78 -0.34
C TYR A 62 -5.40 3.19 0.22
N LEU A 63 -4.29 3.74 0.74
CA LEU A 63 -4.30 4.92 1.61
C LEU A 63 -3.87 6.21 0.90
N MET A 64 -2.96 6.15 -0.07
CA MET A 64 -2.50 7.36 -0.75
C MET A 64 -3.65 8.15 -1.40
N PRO A 65 -4.61 7.54 -2.10
CA PRO A 65 -5.71 8.28 -2.67
C PRO A 65 -6.55 9.06 -1.65
N ILE A 66 -6.62 8.58 -0.41
CA ILE A 66 -7.40 9.22 0.66
C ILE A 66 -6.82 10.59 1.04
N ILE A 67 -5.51 10.79 0.91
CA ILE A 67 -4.85 12.08 1.15
C ILE A 67 -5.51 13.19 0.31
N PHE A 68 -5.86 12.86 -0.93
CA PHE A 68 -6.38 13.83 -1.90
C PHE A 68 -7.91 13.90 -1.92
N THR A 69 -8.59 12.79 -1.63
CA THR A 69 -10.06 12.72 -1.68
C THR A 69 -10.71 12.98 -0.34
N GLY A 70 -9.92 13.10 0.73
CA GLY A 70 -10.39 13.15 2.10
C GLY A 70 -10.82 11.78 2.63
N SER A 71 -11.00 11.70 3.95
CA SER A 71 -11.56 10.53 4.60
C SER A 71 -13.02 10.38 4.20
N VAL A 72 -13.32 9.39 3.39
CA VAL A 72 -14.68 9.09 2.96
C VAL A 72 -15.26 8.06 3.94
N TYR A 73 -15.55 8.52 5.15
CA TYR A 73 -16.26 7.72 6.16
C TYR A 73 -17.52 7.10 5.55
N MET A 74 -17.76 5.82 5.83
CA MET A 74 -18.87 5.02 5.27
C MET A 74 -18.87 4.86 3.75
N SER A 75 -17.76 5.05 3.08
CA SER A 75 -17.62 4.72 1.65
C SER A 75 -16.89 3.39 1.45
N ALA A 76 -17.14 2.76 0.29
CA ALA A 76 -16.42 1.55 -0.10
C ALA A 76 -14.88 1.71 -0.09
N ALA A 77 -14.39 2.91 -0.39
CA ALA A 77 -12.97 3.22 -0.37
C ALA A 77 -12.43 3.34 1.06
N GLY A 78 -13.16 4.03 1.95
CA GLY A 78 -12.82 4.16 3.37
C GLY A 78 -12.86 2.81 4.07
N GLU A 79 -13.93 2.03 3.90
CA GLU A 79 -14.05 0.69 4.46
C GLU A 79 -12.92 -0.23 3.98
N SER A 80 -12.58 -0.18 2.69
CA SER A 80 -11.45 -0.95 2.16
C SER A 80 -10.12 -0.55 2.76
N ALA A 81 -9.89 0.75 2.99
CA ALA A 81 -8.67 1.25 3.61
C ALA A 81 -8.56 0.79 5.07
N GLU A 82 -9.61 0.96 5.86
CA GLU A 82 -9.67 0.49 7.26
C GLU A 82 -9.43 -1.03 7.34
N ASN A 83 -10.11 -1.79 6.50
CA ASN A 83 -9.97 -3.24 6.48
C ASN A 83 -8.60 -3.69 5.98
N ALA A 84 -7.97 -2.98 5.03
CA ALA A 84 -6.60 -3.25 4.60
C ALA A 84 -5.59 -3.03 5.73
N VAL A 85 -5.73 -1.93 6.49
CA VAL A 85 -4.91 -1.68 7.69
C VAL A 85 -5.08 -2.80 8.71
N TYR A 86 -6.31 -3.20 9.01
CA TYR A 86 -6.60 -4.33 9.90
C TYR A 86 -5.93 -5.63 9.43
N VAL A 87 -5.98 -5.93 8.13
CA VAL A 87 -5.36 -7.13 7.57
C VAL A 87 -3.84 -7.07 7.70
N GLN A 88 -3.22 -5.93 7.46
CA GLN A 88 -1.78 -5.72 7.66
C GLN A 88 -1.37 -5.96 9.12
N GLN A 89 -2.13 -5.46 10.08
CA GLN A 89 -1.91 -5.67 11.52
C GLN A 89 -2.04 -7.15 11.88
N LEU A 90 -3.10 -7.80 11.38
CA LEU A 90 -3.38 -9.22 11.63
C LEU A 90 -2.30 -10.15 11.06
N CYS A 91 -1.74 -9.80 9.90
CA CYS A 91 -0.78 -10.62 9.17
C CYS A 91 0.67 -10.32 9.55
N ALA A 92 0.89 -9.28 10.38
CA ALA A 92 2.21 -8.95 10.87
C ALA A 92 2.85 -10.15 11.59
N ARG A 93 4.09 -10.43 11.28
CA ARG A 93 4.85 -11.47 11.98
C ARG A 93 5.11 -11.02 13.42
N ARG A 94 5.08 -11.97 14.36
CA ARG A 94 5.34 -11.68 15.77
C ARG A 94 6.69 -10.98 15.95
N GLY A 95 6.68 -9.80 16.57
CA GLY A 95 7.87 -9.01 16.83
C GLY A 95 8.36 -8.14 15.65
N ILE A 96 7.72 -8.22 14.48
CA ILE A 96 8.03 -7.36 13.35
C ILE A 96 6.94 -6.28 13.23
N PRO A 97 7.31 -4.98 13.15
CA PRO A 97 6.34 -3.93 12.85
C PRO A 97 5.61 -4.19 11.53
N TRP A 98 4.31 -3.87 11.51
CA TRP A 98 3.53 -3.96 10.29
C TRP A 98 3.75 -2.74 9.38
N GLY A 99 3.17 -2.75 8.20
CA GLY A 99 3.26 -1.64 7.23
C GLY A 99 4.02 -2.06 5.98
N VAL A 100 3.65 -3.24 5.45
CA VAL A 100 4.23 -3.72 4.19
C VAL A 100 3.68 -2.88 3.05
N SER A 101 4.57 -2.18 2.36
CA SER A 101 4.23 -1.32 1.22
C SER A 101 5.41 -1.20 0.28
N GLU A 102 5.19 -0.61 -0.87
CA GLU A 102 6.26 -0.39 -1.84
C GLU A 102 7.37 0.48 -1.27
N SER A 103 8.61 0.06 -1.46
CA SER A 103 9.78 0.75 -0.90
C SER A 103 11.08 0.24 -1.52
N GLY A 104 12.15 1.00 -1.29
CA GLY A 104 13.51 0.47 -1.35
C GLY A 104 13.71 -0.61 -0.31
N TYR A 105 14.67 -1.50 -0.52
CA TYR A 105 14.97 -2.59 0.42
C TYR A 105 16.47 -2.91 0.37
N TYR A 106 16.93 -3.77 1.30
CA TYR A 106 18.36 -4.07 1.44
C TYR A 106 18.86 -5.01 0.35
N ALA A 107 18.85 -4.50 -0.87
CA ALA A 107 19.48 -5.09 -2.05
C ALA A 107 19.98 -3.98 -2.97
N PHE A 108 21.07 -4.24 -3.67
CA PHE A 108 21.75 -3.28 -4.51
C PHE A 108 21.94 -3.84 -5.91
N ASP A 109 21.92 -2.98 -6.90
CA ASP A 109 22.36 -3.31 -8.26
C ASP A 109 23.90 -3.20 -8.39
N ALA A 110 24.40 -3.44 -9.60
CA ALA A 110 25.83 -3.34 -9.87
C ALA A 110 26.42 -1.93 -9.69
N SER A 111 25.57 -0.91 -9.67
CA SER A 111 25.93 0.49 -9.43
C SER A 111 25.77 0.92 -7.96
N MET A 112 25.53 -0.02 -7.07
CA MET A 112 25.27 0.21 -5.64
C MET A 112 24.03 1.07 -5.37
N LEU A 113 23.06 1.06 -6.28
CA LEU A 113 21.75 1.69 -6.08
C LEU A 113 20.79 0.69 -5.43
N TYR A 114 20.03 1.16 -4.45
CA TYR A 114 18.97 0.37 -3.81
C TYR A 114 17.96 -0.13 -4.84
N GLN A 115 17.59 -1.39 -4.69
CA GLN A 115 16.47 -1.94 -5.42
C GLN A 115 15.15 -1.46 -4.79
N TYR A 116 14.12 -1.36 -5.62
CA TYR A 116 12.76 -0.95 -5.23
C TYR A 116 11.76 -2.01 -5.64
N ARG A 117 10.75 -2.24 -4.81
CA ARG A 117 9.69 -3.21 -5.11
C ARG A 117 8.35 -2.81 -4.45
N ALA A 118 7.24 -3.13 -5.12
CA ALA A 118 5.90 -2.99 -4.57
C ALA A 118 5.59 -4.17 -3.62
N PHE A 119 6.17 -4.15 -2.42
CA PHE A 119 5.83 -5.10 -1.36
C PHE A 119 4.39 -4.91 -0.91
N GLY A 120 3.68 -5.99 -0.63
CA GLY A 120 2.32 -5.92 -0.16
C GLY A 120 1.86 -7.17 0.59
N GLU A 121 0.74 -7.06 1.25
CA GLU A 121 0.11 -8.18 1.93
C GLU A 121 -0.54 -9.12 0.91
N ARG A 122 -0.07 -10.36 0.85
CA ARG A 122 -0.47 -11.36 -0.15
C ARG A 122 -1.97 -11.62 -0.21
N ARG A 123 -2.67 -11.53 0.92
CA ARG A 123 -4.13 -11.74 1.01
C ARG A 123 -4.93 -10.60 0.39
N LEU A 124 -4.30 -9.46 0.17
CA LEU A 124 -4.86 -8.26 -0.43
C LEU A 124 -4.47 -8.11 -1.90
N ALA A 125 -3.54 -8.91 -2.40
CA ALA A 125 -2.94 -8.79 -3.72
C ALA A 125 -3.66 -9.65 -4.76
N LEU A 126 -3.97 -9.06 -5.92
CA LEU A 126 -4.37 -9.81 -7.11
C LEU A 126 -3.18 -10.56 -7.73
N CYS A 127 -2.01 -9.95 -7.69
CA CYS A 127 -0.76 -10.49 -8.22
C CYS A 127 0.31 -10.56 -7.11
N PRO A 128 0.16 -11.45 -6.11
CA PRO A 128 1.10 -11.50 -4.99
C PRO A 128 2.49 -11.98 -5.46
N TYR A 129 3.54 -11.39 -4.88
CA TYR A 129 4.88 -11.92 -5.06
C TYR A 129 4.99 -13.35 -4.51
N ARG A 130 5.79 -14.18 -5.18
CA ARG A 130 5.96 -15.60 -4.79
C ARG A 130 6.82 -15.76 -3.54
N GLU A 131 7.77 -14.86 -3.33
CA GLU A 131 8.73 -14.94 -2.24
C GLU A 131 8.19 -14.29 -0.98
N GLU A 132 8.42 -14.93 0.16
CA GLU A 132 8.14 -14.34 1.46
C GLU A 132 9.23 -13.34 1.80
N GLU A 133 8.86 -12.07 1.82
CA GLU A 133 9.72 -10.96 2.19
C GLU A 133 9.08 -10.18 3.35
N SER A 134 9.92 -9.65 4.21
CA SER A 134 9.48 -8.91 5.39
C SER A 134 10.13 -7.51 5.37
N VAL A 135 9.52 -6.61 4.61
CA VAL A 135 9.98 -5.22 4.50
C VAL A 135 8.87 -4.32 5.01
N ALA A 136 9.13 -3.59 6.11
CA ALA A 136 8.19 -2.64 6.68
C ALA A 136 8.60 -1.21 6.32
N ALA A 137 7.67 -0.46 5.74
CA ALA A 137 7.87 0.94 5.37
C ALA A 137 7.19 1.87 6.39
N PRO A 138 7.93 2.70 7.13
CA PRO A 138 7.35 3.60 8.15
C PRO A 138 6.28 4.53 7.61
N TYR A 139 6.40 4.97 6.35
CA TYR A 139 5.40 5.84 5.74
C TYR A 139 4.02 5.17 5.65
N ALA A 140 3.96 3.84 5.51
CA ALA A 140 2.70 3.10 5.50
C ALA A 140 1.96 3.24 6.83
N SER A 141 2.69 3.20 7.95
CA SER A 141 2.13 3.49 9.27
C SER A 141 1.69 4.95 9.40
N MET A 142 2.42 5.89 8.81
CA MET A 142 2.01 7.30 8.79
C MET A 142 0.70 7.50 8.01
N LEU A 143 0.56 6.86 6.85
CA LEU A 143 -0.69 6.87 6.10
C LEU A 143 -1.85 6.27 6.91
N ALA A 144 -1.59 5.21 7.65
CA ALA A 144 -2.59 4.53 8.47
C ALA A 144 -3.10 5.36 9.67
N LEU A 145 -2.44 6.47 10.03
CA LEU A 145 -2.96 7.44 11.00
C LEU A 145 -4.33 8.01 10.60
N MET A 146 -4.66 7.99 9.31
CA MET A 146 -5.96 8.44 8.81
C MET A 146 -7.10 7.46 9.12
N THR A 147 -6.80 6.21 9.40
CA THR A 147 -7.80 5.13 9.60
C THR A 147 -7.75 4.55 11.02
N ASP A 148 -6.55 4.30 11.55
CA ASP A 148 -6.32 3.75 12.89
C ASP A 148 -5.17 4.50 13.57
N PRO A 149 -5.42 5.71 14.09
CA PRO A 149 -4.35 6.56 14.65
C PRO A 149 -3.64 5.93 15.85
N ASN A 150 -4.35 5.15 16.68
CA ASN A 150 -3.79 4.57 17.89
C ASN A 150 -2.77 3.48 17.58
N GLU A 151 -3.16 2.49 16.78
CA GLU A 151 -2.23 1.40 16.38
C GLU A 151 -1.16 1.88 15.41
N ALA A 152 -1.44 2.81 14.53
CA ALA A 152 -0.44 3.41 13.65
C ALA A 152 0.64 4.14 14.46
N ALA A 153 0.26 4.96 15.45
CA ALA A 153 1.21 5.63 16.35
C ALA A 153 2.00 4.62 17.20
N ALA A 154 1.35 3.55 17.68
CA ALA A 154 2.04 2.48 18.41
C ALA A 154 3.07 1.77 17.53
N ASN A 155 2.73 1.51 16.26
CA ASN A 155 3.65 0.88 15.32
C ASN A 155 4.83 1.77 14.94
N LEU A 156 4.61 3.08 14.78
CA LEU A 156 5.70 4.05 14.59
C LEU A 156 6.68 4.06 15.79
N ARG A 157 6.18 3.96 17.02
CA ARG A 157 7.04 3.81 18.21
C ARG A 157 7.82 2.49 18.20
N ARG A 158 7.22 1.39 17.74
CA ARG A 158 7.93 0.10 17.56
C ARG A 158 9.06 0.23 16.53
N LEU A 159 8.81 0.92 15.41
CA LEU A 159 9.82 1.20 14.38
C LEU A 159 10.94 2.09 14.92
N GLU A 160 10.61 3.14 15.67
CA GLU A 160 11.60 4.01 16.31
C GLU A 160 12.49 3.24 17.31
N ALA A 161 11.90 2.37 18.13
CA ALA A 161 12.60 1.56 19.12
C ALA A 161 13.65 0.61 18.52
N ILE A 162 13.45 0.18 17.28
CA ILE A 162 14.43 -0.66 16.55
C ILE A 162 15.41 0.15 15.69
N GLY A 163 15.44 1.48 15.84
CA GLY A 163 16.40 2.33 15.13
C GLY A 163 15.96 2.76 13.73
N ALA A 164 14.69 2.59 13.36
CA ALA A 164 14.19 3.01 12.06
C ALA A 164 14.09 4.54 11.90
N ARG A 165 14.46 5.33 12.92
CA ARG A 165 14.46 6.79 12.89
C ARG A 165 15.87 7.35 13.02
N GLY A 166 16.24 8.18 12.04
CA GLY A 166 17.51 8.90 12.03
C GLY A 166 17.34 10.40 12.25
N LYS A 167 18.43 11.13 12.00
CA LYS A 167 18.49 12.61 12.15
C LYS A 167 17.42 13.34 11.34
N TYR A 168 17.06 12.82 10.17
CA TYR A 168 16.15 13.48 9.23
C TYR A 168 14.74 12.88 9.22
N GLY A 169 14.42 12.00 10.17
CA GLY A 169 13.13 11.31 10.25
C GLY A 169 13.27 9.80 10.12
N PHE A 170 12.19 9.11 9.77
CA PHE A 170 12.23 7.68 9.53
C PHE A 170 12.96 7.37 8.22
N TYR A 171 13.71 6.26 8.23
CA TYR A 171 14.21 5.66 6.99
C TYR A 171 13.06 5.17 6.12
N GLU A 172 13.35 4.96 4.85
CA GLU A 172 12.33 4.55 3.86
C GLU A 172 11.70 3.20 4.23
N ALA A 173 12.53 2.23 4.61
CA ALA A 173 12.08 0.90 5.03
C ALA A 173 13.05 0.24 6.00
N VAL A 174 12.55 -0.78 6.70
CA VAL A 174 13.35 -1.73 7.48
C VAL A 174 13.14 -3.12 6.89
N ASP A 175 14.21 -3.75 6.47
CA ASP A 175 14.20 -5.09 5.87
C ASP A 175 14.50 -6.15 6.93
N PHE A 176 13.51 -6.99 7.22
CA PHE A 176 13.60 -8.12 8.15
C PHE A 176 13.74 -9.47 7.42
N THR A 177 14.02 -9.45 6.13
CA THR A 177 14.10 -10.67 5.33
C THR A 177 15.39 -11.43 5.65
N ALA A 178 15.29 -12.56 6.35
CA ALA A 178 16.43 -13.30 6.91
C ALA A 178 17.54 -13.60 5.89
N ARG A 179 17.20 -13.87 4.63
CA ARG A 179 18.18 -14.14 3.57
C ARG A 179 19.03 -12.92 3.16
N ARG A 180 18.64 -11.70 3.56
CA ARG A 180 19.34 -10.45 3.26
C ARG A 180 20.01 -9.82 4.48
N LEU A 181 19.73 -10.35 5.65
CA LEU A 181 20.41 -9.91 6.87
C LEU A 181 21.82 -10.50 6.94
N PRO A 182 22.83 -9.72 7.37
CA PRO A 182 24.20 -10.20 7.52
C PRO A 182 24.34 -11.23 8.64
#